data_2bb1da725b69690024f25a6726dee3f2
#
_entry.id   2bb1da725b69690024f25a6726dee3f2
#
_cell.length_a   1.000
_cell.length_b   1.000
_cell.length_c   1.000
_cell.angle_alpha   90.00
_cell.angle_beta   90.00
_cell.angle_gamma   90.00
#
_symmetry.space_group_name_H-M   'P 1'
#
loop_
_entity.id
_entity.type
_entity.pdbx_description
1 polymer ?
#
loop_
_entity_poly.entity_id
_entity_poly.type
_entity_poly.pdbx_seq_one_letter_code
_entity_poly.pdbx_strand_id
1 'polypeptide(L)'
;MQGMKQESMEKYDLVIVGAGPGGLASAITAQQLGLSYLVVEKGKGVFQGIIDSYPRGKKVYPTIPKGEDGPFRVEDLAPSLDNKPVEEYVAQVEACVDKRKIAIRLSEEFQNISRDKSEFTVVTSADRYRASHVVLAFGSNIPGDLGIYGEAKAVARTLDNPEQHIGAPTLVLGGGNAAADIVATLSKVKRAAGDLTTVHWAHRAVQFKVDKDVARDLGEEILLGGNIRILPGAIPQIGEVDEDGVERLIIQTHKIHVDGGVELHQGMSFPMKHVIACIGTQGPAPVFASLGLQQIICTEGVCKIGKEGAQLLMLTPELQTSVKGVYAIGGAISPAYILISEKGVLREQKHTNLIYTAVKDGVRVVEGIARQKSQT
;
A
#
# COMPACT_ATOMS: atom_id res chain seq x y z
N MET A 1 19.94 36.91 29.61
CA MET A 1 19.86 35.43 29.38
C MET A 1 18.50 34.99 29.89
N GLN A 2 17.49 34.92 28.99
CA GLN A 2 16.19 34.38 29.32
C GLN A 2 16.31 32.85 29.22
N GLY A 3 16.14 32.18 30.38
CA GLY A 3 16.11 30.73 30.43
C GLY A 3 14.95 30.22 29.60
N MET A 4 15.27 29.54 28.50
CA MET A 4 14.30 28.71 27.78
C MET A 4 13.77 27.69 28.79
N LYS A 5 12.51 27.79 29.15
CA LYS A 5 11.79 26.73 29.85
C LYS A 5 11.89 25.50 28.94
N GLN A 6 12.58 24.48 29.40
CA GLN A 6 12.59 23.17 28.82
C GLN A 6 11.17 22.61 29.00
N GLU A 7 10.28 22.83 28.02
CA GLU A 7 8.97 22.19 28.03
C GLU A 7 9.21 20.68 28.12
N SER A 8 8.65 20.07 29.14
CA SER A 8 8.78 18.60 29.33
C SER A 8 8.04 17.91 28.19
N MET A 9 8.81 17.40 27.23
CA MET A 9 8.23 16.58 26.15
C MET A 9 7.41 15.44 26.75
N GLU A 10 6.20 15.24 26.24
CA GLU A 10 5.35 14.12 26.61
C GLU A 10 6.07 12.79 26.34
N LYS A 11 6.00 11.89 27.30
CA LYS A 11 6.66 10.58 27.23
C LYS A 11 5.65 9.46 27.13
N TYR A 12 5.87 8.57 26.18
CA TYR A 12 5.04 7.40 25.89
C TYR A 12 5.84 6.10 25.97
N ASP A 13 5.17 4.99 26.27
CA ASP A 13 5.76 3.67 26.11
C ASP A 13 6.05 3.40 24.63
N LEU A 14 5.13 3.86 23.74
CA LEU A 14 5.32 3.73 22.30
C LEU A 14 4.71 4.92 21.53
N VAL A 15 5.39 5.34 20.46
CA VAL A 15 4.83 6.19 19.42
C VAL A 15 4.63 5.35 18.17
N ILE A 16 3.43 5.45 17.59
CA ILE A 16 2.99 4.69 16.42
C ILE A 16 2.88 5.67 15.26
N VAL A 17 3.57 5.40 14.16
CA VAL A 17 3.60 6.26 12.98
C VAL A 17 2.71 5.68 11.89
N GLY A 18 1.58 6.32 11.66
CA GLY A 18 0.55 5.93 10.71
C GLY A 18 -0.71 5.37 11.38
N ALA A 19 -1.89 5.88 11.00
CA ALA A 19 -3.21 5.45 11.47
C ALA A 19 -3.93 4.51 10.48
N GLY A 20 -3.16 3.69 9.76
CA GLY A 20 -3.68 2.58 8.97
C GLY A 20 -4.04 1.36 9.83
N PRO A 21 -4.43 0.23 9.21
CA PRO A 21 -4.87 -0.97 9.94
C PRO A 21 -3.86 -1.46 10.99
N GLY A 22 -2.56 -1.49 10.65
CA GLY A 22 -1.52 -1.92 11.59
C GLY A 22 -1.30 -0.94 12.73
N GLY A 23 -1.30 0.36 12.44
CA GLY A 23 -1.15 1.40 13.47
C GLY A 23 -2.31 1.44 14.44
N LEU A 24 -3.56 1.37 13.95
CA LEU A 24 -4.73 1.33 14.83
C LEU A 24 -4.80 0.02 15.64
N ALA A 25 -4.44 -1.12 15.03
CA ALA A 25 -4.34 -2.38 15.79
C ALA A 25 -3.30 -2.27 16.90
N SER A 26 -2.16 -1.64 16.64
CA SER A 26 -1.13 -1.36 17.66
C SER A 26 -1.68 -0.47 18.77
N ALA A 27 -2.41 0.61 18.43
CA ALA A 27 -2.98 1.54 19.39
C ALA A 27 -4.04 0.88 20.28
N ILE A 28 -4.97 0.13 19.69
CA ILE A 28 -6.03 -0.59 20.42
C ILE A 28 -5.41 -1.64 21.35
N THR A 29 -4.42 -2.38 20.88
CA THR A 29 -3.71 -3.38 21.69
C THR A 29 -2.94 -2.72 22.83
N ALA A 30 -2.28 -1.60 22.59
CA ALA A 30 -1.59 -0.83 23.61
C ALA A 30 -2.56 -0.34 24.70
N GLN A 31 -3.72 0.19 24.30
CA GLN A 31 -4.78 0.60 25.22
C GLN A 31 -5.27 -0.57 26.08
N GLN A 32 -5.50 -1.74 25.47
CA GLN A 32 -5.96 -2.94 26.17
C GLN A 32 -4.94 -3.46 27.19
N LEU A 33 -3.64 -3.29 26.90
CA LEU A 33 -2.53 -3.73 27.75
C LEU A 33 -2.05 -2.64 28.73
N GLY A 34 -2.70 -1.49 28.78
CA GLY A 34 -2.37 -0.39 29.70
C GLY A 34 -1.04 0.30 29.40
N LEU A 35 -0.57 0.25 28.16
CA LEU A 35 0.61 0.98 27.71
C LEU A 35 0.21 2.42 27.32
N SER A 36 1.05 3.39 27.70
CA SER A 36 0.91 4.78 27.19
C SER A 36 1.37 4.85 25.75
N TYR A 37 0.56 5.43 24.88
CA TYR A 37 0.86 5.50 23.45
C TYR A 37 0.35 6.78 22.80
N LEU A 38 0.93 7.11 21.65
CA LEU A 38 0.45 8.14 20.75
C LEU A 38 0.54 7.64 19.31
N VAL A 39 -0.51 7.88 18.53
CA VAL A 39 -0.48 7.70 17.07
C VAL A 39 -0.25 9.05 16.40
N VAL A 40 0.68 9.13 15.45
CA VAL A 40 0.87 10.29 14.57
C VAL A 40 0.52 9.90 13.13
N GLU A 41 -0.32 10.70 12.48
CA GLU A 41 -0.84 10.43 11.14
C GLU A 41 -0.76 11.69 10.27
N LYS A 42 -0.14 11.59 9.09
CA LYS A 42 -0.02 12.70 8.15
C LYS A 42 -1.34 13.07 7.47
N GLY A 43 -2.24 12.11 7.35
CA GLY A 43 -3.55 12.27 6.76
C GLY A 43 -4.51 13.05 7.64
N LYS A 44 -5.61 13.51 7.04
CA LYS A 44 -6.68 14.22 7.74
C LYS A 44 -7.63 13.31 8.51
N GLY A 45 -7.55 12.00 8.25
CA GLY A 45 -8.36 10.96 8.88
C GLY A 45 -7.58 9.67 9.05
N VAL A 46 -8.18 8.72 9.74
CA VAL A 46 -7.65 7.35 9.83
C VAL A 46 -7.84 6.62 8.50
N PHE A 47 -7.01 5.62 8.25
CA PHE A 47 -7.05 4.84 6.99
C PHE A 47 -6.90 5.68 5.71
N GLN A 48 -6.32 6.87 5.81
CA GLN A 48 -6.19 7.80 4.68
C GLN A 48 -5.55 7.13 3.45
N GLY A 49 -4.50 6.32 3.63
CA GLY A 49 -3.87 5.60 2.52
C GLY A 49 -4.78 4.58 1.83
N ILE A 50 -5.80 4.05 2.52
CA ILE A 50 -6.82 3.19 1.90
C ILE A 50 -7.81 4.04 1.11
N ILE A 51 -8.27 5.15 1.68
CA ILE A 51 -9.18 6.09 1.00
C ILE A 51 -8.54 6.61 -0.29
N ASP A 52 -7.28 7.04 -0.23
CA ASP A 52 -6.57 7.62 -1.37
C ASP A 52 -6.24 6.60 -2.48
N SER A 53 -6.18 5.31 -2.14
CA SER A 53 -5.79 4.26 -3.09
C SER A 53 -6.96 3.44 -3.64
N TYR A 54 -8.14 3.50 -3.01
CA TYR A 54 -9.30 2.72 -3.44
C TYR A 54 -10.26 3.58 -4.27
N PRO A 55 -10.73 3.08 -5.43
CA PRO A 55 -11.83 3.71 -6.14
C PRO A 55 -13.06 3.87 -5.25
N ARG A 56 -13.79 4.95 -5.44
CA ARG A 56 -15.03 5.19 -4.71
C ARG A 56 -16.02 4.04 -4.89
N GLY A 57 -16.64 3.62 -3.80
CA GLY A 57 -17.59 2.49 -3.78
C GLY A 57 -16.94 1.11 -3.85
N LYS A 58 -15.60 1.02 -3.87
CA LYS A 58 -14.91 -0.27 -3.86
C LYS A 58 -15.23 -1.03 -2.59
N LYS A 59 -15.65 -2.29 -2.75
CA LYS A 59 -15.93 -3.19 -1.62
C LYS A 59 -14.67 -3.61 -0.90
N VAL A 60 -14.72 -3.61 0.42
CA VAL A 60 -13.64 -4.09 1.29
C VAL A 60 -14.00 -5.46 1.85
N TYR A 61 -13.13 -6.43 1.65
CA TYR A 61 -13.35 -7.82 2.01
C TYR A 61 -12.55 -8.20 3.27
N PRO A 62 -13.10 -9.03 4.16
CA PRO A 62 -12.37 -9.59 5.31
C PRO A 62 -11.44 -10.73 4.87
N THR A 63 -10.51 -10.42 3.94
CA THR A 63 -9.60 -11.41 3.37
C THR A 63 -8.57 -11.87 4.37
N ILE A 64 -8.55 -13.18 4.67
CA ILE A 64 -7.52 -13.84 5.46
C ILE A 64 -6.56 -14.57 4.51
N PRO A 65 -5.24 -14.38 4.64
CA PRO A 65 -4.27 -15.08 3.79
C PRO A 65 -4.38 -16.59 3.92
N LYS A 66 -4.13 -17.32 2.82
CA LYS A 66 -4.10 -18.79 2.82
C LYS A 66 -3.03 -19.31 3.79
N GLY A 67 -3.43 -20.20 4.68
CA GLY A 67 -2.55 -20.79 5.71
C GLY A 67 -2.45 -19.96 6.99
N GLU A 68 -3.22 -18.88 7.11
CA GLU A 68 -3.42 -18.14 8.34
C GLU A 68 -4.68 -18.64 9.05
N ASP A 69 -4.59 -18.84 10.35
CA ASP A 69 -5.69 -19.32 11.17
C ASP A 69 -6.33 -18.18 11.96
N GLY A 70 -7.65 -18.18 11.97
CA GLY A 70 -8.44 -17.46 12.94
C GLY A 70 -8.99 -16.10 12.49
N PRO A 71 -9.91 -15.56 13.31
CA PRO A 71 -10.53 -14.26 13.08
C PRO A 71 -9.53 -13.12 13.26
N PHE A 72 -9.95 -11.93 12.85
CA PHE A 72 -9.24 -10.70 13.21
C PHE A 72 -9.11 -10.62 14.73
N ARG A 73 -7.88 -10.46 15.26
CA ARG A 73 -7.65 -10.33 16.71
C ARG A 73 -8.17 -9.01 17.28
N VAL A 74 -8.31 -7.99 16.44
CA VAL A 74 -8.97 -6.73 16.75
C VAL A 74 -10.21 -6.65 15.86
N GLU A 75 -11.31 -7.21 16.31
CA GLU A 75 -12.57 -7.32 15.54
C GLU A 75 -13.11 -5.97 15.09
N ASP A 76 -12.90 -4.92 15.87
CA ASP A 76 -13.30 -3.54 15.52
C ASP A 76 -12.70 -3.05 14.20
N LEU A 77 -11.57 -3.63 13.76
CA LEU A 77 -10.90 -3.32 12.50
C LEU A 77 -11.22 -4.32 11.39
N ALA A 78 -12.04 -5.33 11.65
CA ALA A 78 -12.42 -6.30 10.63
C ALA A 78 -13.43 -5.68 9.64
N PRO A 79 -13.20 -5.79 8.32
CA PRO A 79 -14.22 -5.45 7.34
C PRO A 79 -15.49 -6.28 7.54
N SER A 80 -16.64 -5.70 7.23
CA SER A 80 -17.91 -6.40 7.32
C SER A 80 -17.99 -7.59 6.35
N LEU A 81 -18.63 -8.68 6.78
CA LEU A 81 -18.91 -9.84 5.91
C LEU A 81 -19.83 -9.48 4.74
N ASP A 82 -20.61 -8.40 4.85
CA ASP A 82 -21.46 -7.89 3.78
C ASP A 82 -20.69 -7.18 2.68
N ASN A 83 -19.35 -7.13 2.78
CA ASN A 83 -18.48 -6.52 1.79
C ASN A 83 -18.87 -5.07 1.47
N LYS A 84 -18.95 -4.23 2.48
CA LYS A 84 -19.35 -2.83 2.35
C LYS A 84 -18.39 -2.00 1.52
N PRO A 85 -18.87 -0.91 0.89
CA PRO A 85 -18.00 0.09 0.26
C PRO A 85 -16.95 0.62 1.22
N VAL A 86 -15.82 1.03 0.69
CA VAL A 86 -14.67 1.53 1.48
C VAL A 86 -15.06 2.70 2.39
N GLU A 87 -15.95 3.57 1.94
CA GLU A 87 -16.42 4.72 2.70
C GLU A 87 -17.17 4.29 3.97
N GLU A 88 -18.04 3.29 3.87
CA GLU A 88 -18.78 2.75 5.02
C GLU A 88 -17.85 2.00 5.97
N TYR A 89 -16.89 1.27 5.43
CA TYR A 89 -15.89 0.60 6.26
C TYR A 89 -15.02 1.60 7.03
N VAL A 90 -14.56 2.66 6.39
CA VAL A 90 -13.77 3.71 7.06
C VAL A 90 -14.60 4.42 8.12
N ALA A 91 -15.86 4.77 7.82
CA ALA A 91 -16.76 5.36 8.82
C ALA A 91 -16.97 4.46 10.05
N GLN A 92 -17.02 3.13 9.86
CA GLN A 92 -17.06 2.16 10.97
C GLN A 92 -15.78 2.25 11.83
N VAL A 93 -14.62 2.35 11.20
CA VAL A 93 -13.33 2.47 11.90
C VAL A 93 -13.21 3.80 12.63
N GLU A 94 -13.65 4.90 12.03
CA GLU A 94 -13.69 6.23 12.67
C GLU A 94 -14.58 6.20 13.93
N ALA A 95 -15.76 5.63 13.83
CA ALA A 95 -16.65 5.46 14.98
C ALA A 95 -16.02 4.60 16.10
N CYS A 96 -15.22 3.59 15.76
CA CYS A 96 -14.45 2.80 16.73
C CYS A 96 -13.38 3.66 17.41
N VAL A 97 -12.62 4.45 16.64
CA VAL A 97 -11.58 5.35 17.14
C VAL A 97 -12.16 6.35 18.13
N ASP A 98 -13.29 6.97 17.80
CA ASP A 98 -13.98 7.94 18.64
C ASP A 98 -14.51 7.29 19.93
N LYS A 99 -15.18 6.15 19.80
CA LYS A 99 -15.73 5.39 20.94
C LYS A 99 -14.62 4.98 21.93
N ARG A 100 -13.48 4.56 21.41
CA ARG A 100 -12.32 4.15 22.23
C ARG A 100 -11.47 5.32 22.70
N LYS A 101 -11.70 6.53 22.17
CA LYS A 101 -10.87 7.71 22.43
C LYS A 101 -9.40 7.45 22.19
N ILE A 102 -9.08 6.86 21.05
CA ILE A 102 -7.71 6.54 20.67
C ILE A 102 -6.89 7.85 20.56
N ALA A 103 -5.74 7.90 21.20
CA ALA A 103 -4.85 9.07 21.17
C ALA A 103 -4.17 9.18 19.81
N ILE A 104 -4.67 10.08 18.94
CA ILE A 104 -4.15 10.31 17.59
C ILE A 104 -3.92 11.80 17.35
N ARG A 105 -2.79 12.13 16.70
CA ARG A 105 -2.52 13.44 16.08
C ARG A 105 -2.67 13.27 14.57
N LEU A 106 -3.72 13.87 14.01
CA LEU A 106 -3.98 13.92 12.57
C LEU A 106 -3.32 15.14 11.94
N SER A 107 -3.07 15.09 10.62
CA SER A 107 -2.37 16.13 9.85
C SER A 107 -0.98 16.46 10.42
N GLU A 108 -0.35 15.46 11.02
CA GLU A 108 0.97 15.55 11.62
C GLU A 108 1.91 14.53 11.00
N GLU A 109 2.84 15.02 10.17
CA GLU A 109 3.73 14.16 9.40
C GLU A 109 4.98 13.81 10.20
N PHE A 110 5.27 12.52 10.30
CA PHE A 110 6.54 12.01 10.83
C PHE A 110 7.71 12.46 9.96
N GLN A 111 8.78 12.94 10.59
CA GLN A 111 9.97 13.40 9.90
C GLN A 111 11.21 12.58 10.23
N ASN A 112 11.46 12.29 11.50
CA ASN A 112 12.68 11.61 11.92
C ASN A 112 12.56 10.97 13.30
N ILE A 113 13.51 10.07 13.61
CA ILE A 113 13.75 9.53 14.96
C ILE A 113 15.20 9.81 15.31
N SER A 114 15.43 10.30 16.52
CA SER A 114 16.76 10.29 17.14
C SER A 114 16.72 9.49 18.42
N ARG A 115 17.83 8.89 18.80
CA ARG A 115 17.95 8.09 20.03
C ARG A 115 18.89 8.76 21.00
N ASP A 116 18.43 8.96 22.23
CA ASP A 116 19.26 9.34 23.36
C ASP A 116 19.21 8.24 24.42
N LYS A 117 20.35 7.54 24.62
CA LYS A 117 20.46 6.39 25.54
C LYS A 117 19.44 5.29 25.22
N SER A 118 18.39 5.17 26.06
CA SER A 118 17.33 4.16 25.95
C SER A 118 16.02 4.69 25.38
N GLU A 119 15.93 5.97 25.09
CA GLU A 119 14.71 6.64 24.64
C GLU A 119 14.86 7.19 23.22
N PHE A 120 13.74 7.26 22.53
CA PHE A 120 13.64 7.88 21.22
C PHE A 120 12.98 9.26 21.35
N THR A 121 13.46 10.19 20.56
CA THR A 121 12.75 11.42 20.23
C THR A 121 12.19 11.27 18.82
N VAL A 122 10.87 11.18 18.71
CA VAL A 122 10.15 11.16 17.44
C VAL A 122 9.86 12.61 17.06
N VAL A 123 10.31 13.03 15.89
CA VAL A 123 10.14 14.39 15.36
C VAL A 123 9.07 14.33 14.27
N THR A 124 8.11 15.23 14.37
CA THR A 124 7.03 15.41 13.42
C THR A 124 7.01 16.82 12.84
N SER A 125 6.10 17.09 11.93
CA SER A 125 5.89 18.45 11.37
C SER A 125 5.40 19.46 12.38
N ALA A 126 4.82 19.03 13.50
CA ALA A 126 4.20 19.89 14.49
C ALA A 126 4.92 19.89 15.85
N ASP A 127 5.44 18.73 16.29
CA ASP A 127 5.94 18.56 17.66
C ASP A 127 7.05 17.50 17.77
N ARG A 128 7.48 17.22 19.00
CA ARG A 128 8.45 16.20 19.35
C ARG A 128 7.95 15.37 20.52
N TYR A 129 8.04 14.05 20.42
CA TYR A 129 7.55 13.11 21.41
C TYR A 129 8.67 12.18 21.88
N ARG A 130 8.71 11.89 23.18
CA ARG A 130 9.63 10.87 23.72
C ARG A 130 8.93 9.52 23.76
N ALA A 131 9.65 8.48 23.38
CA ALA A 131 9.12 7.12 23.39
C ALA A 131 10.18 6.10 23.78
N SER A 132 9.76 5.03 24.48
CA SER A 132 10.61 3.85 24.69
C SER A 132 10.70 2.99 23.45
N HIS A 133 9.62 2.95 22.65
CA HIS A 133 9.50 2.18 21.41
C HIS A 133 8.84 3.00 20.30
N VAL A 134 9.19 2.68 19.05
CA VAL A 134 8.56 3.29 17.87
C VAL A 134 8.06 2.21 16.93
N VAL A 135 6.80 2.31 16.49
CA VAL A 135 6.17 1.39 15.53
C VAL A 135 5.93 2.12 14.22
N LEU A 136 6.64 1.72 13.17
CA LEU A 136 6.56 2.31 11.83
C LEU A 136 5.47 1.58 11.02
N ALA A 137 4.30 2.18 10.93
CA ALA A 137 3.13 1.66 10.23
C ALA A 137 2.76 2.51 9.00
N PHE A 138 3.76 3.02 8.27
CA PHE A 138 3.60 3.95 7.14
C PHE A 138 2.74 3.44 5.98
N GLY A 139 2.51 2.13 5.91
CA GLY A 139 1.90 1.52 4.74
C GLY A 139 2.86 1.42 3.53
N SER A 140 2.35 0.89 2.43
CA SER A 140 3.04 0.82 1.14
C SER A 140 2.57 2.00 0.28
N ASN A 141 3.25 3.13 0.35
CA ASN A 141 2.81 4.38 -0.26
C ASN A 141 3.69 4.88 -1.41
N ILE A 142 4.76 4.15 -1.74
CA ILE A 142 5.57 4.49 -2.92
C ILE A 142 4.96 3.79 -4.13
N PRO A 143 4.47 4.53 -5.13
CA PRO A 143 3.95 3.94 -6.36
C PRO A 143 5.03 3.10 -7.05
N GLY A 144 4.62 1.94 -7.59
CA GLY A 144 5.51 1.12 -8.40
C GLY A 144 6.02 1.90 -9.61
N ASP A 145 7.27 1.68 -9.99
CA ASP A 145 7.85 2.27 -11.19
C ASP A 145 7.28 1.59 -12.45
N LEU A 146 6.88 2.40 -13.43
CA LEU A 146 6.41 1.92 -14.73
C LEU A 146 7.57 1.62 -15.68
N GLY A 147 8.79 2.11 -15.39
CA GLY A 147 9.93 2.00 -16.28
C GLY A 147 9.75 2.77 -17.61
N ILE A 148 9.00 3.88 -17.57
CA ILE A 148 8.74 4.72 -18.74
C ILE A 148 9.95 5.63 -18.99
N TYR A 149 10.38 5.71 -20.23
CA TYR A 149 11.38 6.66 -20.72
C TYR A 149 10.70 7.84 -21.41
N GLY A 150 11.39 8.98 -21.55
CA GLY A 150 10.90 10.15 -22.27
C GLY A 150 10.48 11.32 -21.38
N GLU A 151 9.81 12.30 -21.96
CA GLU A 151 9.49 13.58 -21.33
C GLU A 151 8.22 13.49 -20.47
N ALA A 152 7.19 12.79 -20.93
CA ALA A 152 5.93 12.62 -20.23
C ALA A 152 5.95 11.37 -19.34
N LYS A 153 5.88 11.55 -18.02
CA LYS A 153 5.98 10.45 -17.03
C LYS A 153 4.83 10.41 -16.02
N ALA A 154 4.02 11.45 -15.94
CA ALA A 154 2.93 11.55 -14.98
C ALA A 154 1.73 10.70 -15.41
N VAL A 155 1.46 9.61 -14.72
CA VAL A 155 0.35 8.69 -14.96
C VAL A 155 -0.53 8.62 -13.73
N ALA A 156 -1.85 8.72 -13.89
CA ALA A 156 -2.81 8.54 -12.81
C ALA A 156 -2.64 7.14 -12.16
N ARG A 157 -2.77 7.07 -10.85
CA ARG A 157 -2.66 5.83 -10.06
C ARG A 157 -4.00 5.34 -9.51
N THR A 158 -4.98 6.23 -9.51
CA THR A 158 -6.34 6.02 -9.04
C THR A 158 -7.34 6.46 -10.10
N LEU A 159 -8.57 6.02 -9.99
CA LEU A 159 -9.68 6.46 -10.82
C LEU A 159 -10.56 7.43 -10.01
N ASP A 160 -10.28 8.72 -10.11
CA ASP A 160 -10.99 9.74 -9.33
C ASP A 160 -12.34 10.10 -9.96
N ASN A 161 -12.38 10.27 -11.27
CA ASN A 161 -13.59 10.60 -12.02
C ASN A 161 -13.69 9.73 -13.28
N PRO A 162 -14.53 8.69 -13.29
CA PRO A 162 -14.71 7.82 -14.45
C PRO A 162 -15.26 8.54 -15.68
N GLU A 163 -16.12 9.55 -15.51
CA GLU A 163 -16.79 10.26 -16.59
C GLU A 163 -15.82 11.04 -17.49
N GLN A 164 -14.67 11.47 -16.97
CA GLN A 164 -13.65 12.16 -17.78
C GLN A 164 -13.05 11.29 -18.89
N HIS A 165 -13.28 9.99 -18.84
CA HIS A 165 -12.77 9.04 -19.82
C HIS A 165 -13.80 8.70 -20.91
N ILE A 166 -15.01 9.25 -20.87
CA ILE A 166 -16.04 9.10 -21.92
C ILE A 166 -15.54 9.75 -23.20
N GLY A 167 -15.77 9.10 -24.34
CA GLY A 167 -15.38 9.56 -25.67
C GLY A 167 -13.92 9.32 -26.04
N ALA A 168 -13.11 8.68 -25.19
CA ALA A 168 -11.71 8.41 -25.48
C ALA A 168 -11.29 6.98 -25.13
N PRO A 169 -10.44 6.33 -25.94
CA PRO A 169 -9.81 5.06 -25.55
C PRO A 169 -9.04 5.23 -24.26
N THR A 170 -9.27 4.32 -23.30
CA THR A 170 -8.65 4.38 -21.97
C THR A 170 -7.76 3.17 -21.77
N LEU A 171 -6.59 3.37 -21.15
CA LEU A 171 -5.63 2.33 -20.83
C LEU A 171 -5.55 2.13 -19.31
N VAL A 172 -5.74 0.89 -18.86
CA VAL A 172 -5.51 0.49 -17.47
C VAL A 172 -4.34 -0.50 -17.42
N LEU A 173 -3.29 -0.14 -16.70
CA LEU A 173 -2.08 -0.93 -16.52
C LEU A 173 -2.11 -1.69 -15.20
N GLY A 174 -1.91 -3.00 -15.24
CA GLY A 174 -1.85 -3.85 -14.05
C GLY A 174 -2.65 -5.13 -14.21
N GLY A 175 -2.22 -6.20 -13.54
CA GLY A 175 -2.83 -7.54 -13.70
C GLY A 175 -3.54 -8.06 -12.45
N GLY A 176 -3.88 -7.19 -11.49
CA GLY A 176 -4.52 -7.54 -10.23
C GLY A 176 -5.94 -6.98 -10.09
N ASN A 177 -6.55 -7.23 -8.93
CA ASN A 177 -7.93 -6.83 -8.61
C ASN A 177 -8.19 -5.33 -8.81
N ALA A 178 -7.27 -4.45 -8.37
CA ALA A 178 -7.45 -3.02 -8.51
C ALA A 178 -7.59 -2.57 -9.98
N ALA A 179 -6.80 -3.15 -10.88
CA ALA A 179 -6.92 -2.88 -12.32
C ALA A 179 -8.25 -3.41 -12.87
N ALA A 180 -8.64 -4.64 -12.51
CA ALA A 180 -9.88 -5.25 -12.95
C ALA A 180 -11.12 -4.45 -12.50
N ASP A 181 -11.13 -3.99 -11.25
CA ASP A 181 -12.20 -3.13 -10.70
C ASP A 181 -12.34 -1.82 -11.49
N ILE A 182 -11.20 -1.18 -11.83
CA ILE A 182 -11.18 0.06 -12.62
C ILE A 182 -11.66 -0.20 -14.04
N VAL A 183 -11.22 -1.29 -14.67
CA VAL A 183 -11.67 -1.68 -16.01
C VAL A 183 -13.19 -1.89 -16.04
N ALA A 184 -13.73 -2.63 -15.09
CA ALA A 184 -15.18 -2.85 -14.99
C ALA A 184 -15.94 -1.54 -14.74
N THR A 185 -15.44 -0.67 -13.88
CA THR A 185 -16.05 0.64 -13.58
C THR A 185 -16.08 1.54 -14.82
N LEU A 186 -14.95 1.68 -15.50
CA LEU A 186 -14.86 2.47 -16.73
C LEU A 186 -15.77 1.93 -17.83
N SER A 187 -15.81 0.61 -18.01
CA SER A 187 -16.69 -0.02 -19.00
C SER A 187 -18.17 0.25 -18.71
N LYS A 188 -18.60 0.12 -17.45
CA LYS A 188 -19.98 0.42 -17.01
C LYS A 188 -20.36 1.86 -17.30
N VAL A 189 -19.49 2.83 -16.98
CA VAL A 189 -19.75 4.24 -17.19
C VAL A 189 -19.83 4.57 -18.68
N LYS A 190 -18.89 4.09 -19.49
CA LYS A 190 -18.89 4.26 -20.94
C LYS A 190 -20.14 3.66 -21.60
N ARG A 191 -20.47 2.41 -21.25
CA ARG A 191 -21.67 1.73 -21.76
C ARG A 191 -22.96 2.46 -21.38
N ALA A 192 -23.05 2.96 -20.14
CA ALA A 192 -24.21 3.74 -19.69
C ALA A 192 -24.35 5.06 -20.45
N ALA A 193 -23.24 5.66 -20.88
CA ALA A 193 -23.20 6.87 -21.71
C ALA A 193 -23.36 6.61 -23.22
N GLY A 194 -23.50 5.35 -23.63
CA GLY A 194 -23.50 4.98 -25.06
C GLY A 194 -22.15 5.17 -25.76
N ASP A 195 -21.07 5.29 -25.01
CA ASP A 195 -19.71 5.44 -25.52
C ASP A 195 -19.15 4.07 -25.95
N LEU A 196 -18.77 3.95 -27.22
CA LEU A 196 -18.22 2.75 -27.83
C LEU A 196 -16.68 2.71 -27.80
N THR A 197 -16.03 3.70 -27.19
CA THR A 197 -14.56 3.69 -27.10
C THR A 197 -14.08 2.62 -26.15
N THR A 198 -12.96 1.97 -26.50
CA THR A 198 -12.49 0.77 -25.82
C THR A 198 -11.76 1.08 -24.51
N VAL A 199 -12.00 0.26 -23.49
CA VAL A 199 -11.17 0.17 -22.30
C VAL A 199 -10.12 -0.91 -22.54
N HIS A 200 -8.85 -0.53 -22.63
CA HIS A 200 -7.73 -1.44 -22.80
C HIS A 200 -7.18 -1.82 -21.42
N TRP A 201 -7.11 -3.12 -21.15
CA TRP A 201 -6.54 -3.66 -19.94
C TRP A 201 -5.22 -4.35 -20.23
N ALA A 202 -4.11 -3.75 -19.82
CA ALA A 202 -2.77 -4.17 -20.16
C ALA A 202 -1.99 -4.69 -18.94
N HIS A 203 -1.26 -5.80 -19.13
CA HIS A 203 -0.36 -6.34 -18.12
C HIS A 203 0.90 -6.89 -18.77
N ARG A 204 2.07 -6.64 -18.14
CA ARG A 204 3.38 -7.12 -18.62
C ARG A 204 3.53 -8.65 -18.65
N ALA A 205 2.84 -9.37 -17.76
CA ALA A 205 2.79 -10.81 -17.78
C ALA A 205 1.59 -11.30 -18.60
N VAL A 206 1.66 -12.53 -19.12
CA VAL A 206 0.55 -13.15 -19.84
C VAL A 206 -0.60 -13.50 -18.89
N GLN A 207 -0.28 -13.86 -17.65
CA GLN A 207 -1.27 -14.25 -16.66
C GLN A 207 -1.69 -13.07 -15.78
N PHE A 208 -2.99 -12.82 -15.74
CA PHE A 208 -3.64 -11.90 -14.83
C PHE A 208 -4.00 -12.62 -13.52
N LYS A 209 -3.84 -11.94 -12.38
CA LYS A 209 -4.10 -12.51 -11.05
C LYS A 209 -5.27 -11.77 -10.40
N VAL A 210 -6.47 -12.23 -10.68
CA VAL A 210 -7.73 -11.63 -10.22
C VAL A 210 -8.48 -12.65 -9.38
N ASP A 211 -9.08 -12.19 -8.28
CA ASP A 211 -9.91 -12.99 -7.41
C ASP A 211 -11.22 -13.38 -8.11
N LYS A 212 -11.82 -14.50 -7.72
CA LYS A 212 -13.00 -15.07 -8.38
C LYS A 212 -14.18 -14.10 -8.46
N ASP A 213 -14.44 -13.34 -7.40
CA ASP A 213 -15.56 -12.42 -7.36
C ASP A 213 -15.34 -11.22 -8.29
N VAL A 214 -14.13 -10.66 -8.32
CA VAL A 214 -13.76 -9.59 -9.25
C VAL A 214 -13.79 -10.08 -10.70
N ALA A 215 -13.32 -11.31 -10.96
CA ALA A 215 -13.38 -11.90 -12.29
C ALA A 215 -14.82 -12.15 -12.77
N ARG A 216 -15.72 -12.53 -11.85
CA ARG A 216 -17.16 -12.67 -12.16
C ARG A 216 -17.77 -11.33 -12.53
N ASP A 217 -17.58 -10.29 -11.72
CA ASP A 217 -18.12 -8.95 -11.96
C ASP A 217 -17.63 -8.37 -13.30
N LEU A 218 -16.37 -8.61 -13.65
CA LEU A 218 -15.79 -8.24 -14.95
C LEU A 218 -16.42 -9.05 -16.11
N GLY A 219 -16.59 -10.37 -15.91
CA GLY A 219 -17.24 -11.26 -16.89
C GLY A 219 -18.68 -10.85 -17.16
N GLU A 220 -19.44 -10.48 -16.14
CA GLU A 220 -20.80 -9.95 -16.26
C GLU A 220 -20.82 -8.67 -17.10
N GLU A 221 -19.88 -7.73 -16.86
CA GLU A 221 -19.80 -6.50 -17.63
C GLU A 221 -19.49 -6.76 -19.12
N ILE A 222 -18.62 -7.73 -19.42
CA ILE A 222 -18.32 -8.14 -20.81
C ILE A 222 -19.59 -8.72 -21.46
N LEU A 223 -20.32 -9.56 -20.76
CA LEU A 223 -21.58 -10.16 -21.27
C LEU A 223 -22.68 -9.11 -21.52
N LEU A 224 -22.68 -8.02 -20.76
CA LEU A 224 -23.59 -6.88 -20.95
C LEU A 224 -23.18 -5.96 -22.11
N GLY A 225 -22.14 -6.29 -22.85
CA GLY A 225 -21.68 -5.53 -24.00
C GLY A 225 -20.61 -4.50 -23.68
N GLY A 226 -19.90 -4.64 -22.57
CA GLY A 226 -18.74 -3.79 -22.25
C GLY A 226 -17.62 -3.93 -23.29
N ASN A 227 -17.14 -2.82 -23.84
CA ASN A 227 -16.06 -2.80 -24.83
C ASN A 227 -14.69 -2.83 -24.15
N ILE A 228 -14.26 -4.03 -23.74
CA ILE A 228 -13.00 -4.27 -23.05
C ILE A 228 -12.06 -5.06 -23.94
N ARG A 229 -10.81 -4.58 -24.07
CA ARG A 229 -9.73 -5.28 -24.77
C ARG A 229 -8.61 -5.64 -23.82
N ILE A 230 -8.35 -6.92 -23.63
CA ILE A 230 -7.28 -7.45 -22.79
C ILE A 230 -5.98 -7.53 -23.60
N LEU A 231 -4.89 -6.97 -23.05
CA LEU A 231 -3.57 -6.90 -23.68
C LEU A 231 -2.53 -7.60 -22.78
N PRO A 232 -2.40 -8.94 -22.82
CA PRO A 232 -1.36 -9.67 -22.09
C PRO A 232 0.02 -9.40 -22.71
N GLY A 233 1.06 -9.41 -21.89
CA GLY A 233 2.44 -9.17 -22.32
C GLY A 233 2.72 -7.71 -22.75
N ALA A 234 1.83 -6.78 -22.45
CA ALA A 234 1.97 -5.37 -22.83
C ALA A 234 2.88 -4.61 -21.86
N ILE A 235 3.84 -3.87 -22.39
CA ILE A 235 4.85 -3.16 -21.62
C ILE A 235 4.81 -1.67 -21.95
N PRO A 236 4.66 -0.77 -20.97
CA PRO A 236 4.87 0.66 -21.18
C PRO A 236 6.31 0.92 -21.64
N GLN A 237 6.48 1.79 -22.61
CA GLN A 237 7.79 2.05 -23.20
C GLN A 237 8.17 3.54 -23.04
N ILE A 238 7.46 4.39 -23.75
CA ILE A 238 7.86 5.79 -23.92
C ILE A 238 6.71 6.70 -23.57
N GLY A 239 7.00 7.72 -22.76
CA GLY A 239 6.17 8.91 -22.60
C GLY A 239 6.68 10.00 -23.53
N GLU A 240 5.85 10.46 -24.45
CA GLU A 240 6.19 11.52 -25.42
C GLU A 240 5.16 12.63 -25.39
N VAL A 241 5.54 13.78 -25.95
CA VAL A 241 4.63 14.88 -26.23
C VAL A 241 4.46 14.92 -27.75
N ASP A 242 3.22 14.80 -28.24
CA ASP A 242 2.97 14.82 -29.67
C ASP A 242 3.02 16.26 -30.23
N GLU A 243 2.87 16.42 -31.58
CA GLU A 243 2.94 17.69 -32.26
C GLU A 243 1.89 18.71 -31.77
N ASP A 244 0.77 18.23 -31.23
CA ASP A 244 -0.30 19.05 -30.68
C ASP A 244 -0.07 19.38 -29.18
N GLY A 245 1.07 18.98 -28.59
CA GLY A 245 1.41 19.20 -27.21
C GLY A 245 0.70 18.23 -26.23
N VAL A 246 0.12 17.14 -26.72
CA VAL A 246 -0.56 16.14 -25.90
C VAL A 246 0.44 15.11 -25.40
N GLU A 247 0.50 14.95 -24.08
CA GLU A 247 1.30 13.87 -23.45
C GLU A 247 0.68 12.51 -23.76
N ARG A 248 1.48 11.59 -24.27
CA ARG A 248 1.06 10.26 -24.69
C ARG A 248 1.95 9.17 -24.11
N LEU A 249 1.34 8.02 -23.78
CA LEU A 249 2.06 6.80 -23.43
C LEU A 249 2.00 5.82 -24.58
N ILE A 250 3.17 5.36 -25.02
CA ILE A 250 3.30 4.28 -25.98
C ILE A 250 3.52 2.97 -25.20
N ILE A 251 2.69 1.98 -25.48
CA ILE A 251 2.87 0.61 -24.98
C ILE A 251 3.23 -0.33 -26.13
N GLN A 252 4.15 -1.23 -25.85
CA GLN A 252 4.49 -2.31 -26.76
C GLN A 252 3.67 -3.55 -26.40
N THR A 253 3.11 -4.22 -27.41
CA THR A 253 2.36 -5.47 -27.23
C THR A 253 3.08 -6.61 -27.93
N HIS A 254 2.84 -7.84 -27.46
CA HIS A 254 3.39 -9.04 -28.04
C HIS A 254 2.24 -9.90 -28.56
N LYS A 255 2.41 -10.44 -29.75
CA LYS A 255 1.56 -11.53 -30.26
C LYS A 255 2.27 -12.85 -29.99
N ILE A 256 1.63 -13.70 -29.22
CA ILE A 256 2.12 -15.05 -28.96
C ILE A 256 1.47 -15.98 -30.01
N HIS A 257 2.28 -16.63 -30.81
CA HIS A 257 1.82 -17.61 -31.78
C HIS A 257 1.58 -18.97 -31.12
N VAL A 258 0.77 -19.81 -31.75
CA VAL A 258 0.41 -21.15 -31.25
C VAL A 258 1.65 -22.06 -31.10
N ASP A 259 2.67 -21.83 -31.91
CA ASP A 259 3.98 -22.53 -31.87
C ASP A 259 4.94 -21.99 -30.80
N GLY A 260 4.51 -20.98 -29.99
CA GLY A 260 5.30 -20.33 -28.96
C GLY A 260 6.19 -19.19 -29.48
N GLY A 261 6.15 -18.88 -30.77
CA GLY A 261 6.83 -17.71 -31.33
C GLY A 261 6.24 -16.41 -30.75
N VAL A 262 7.11 -15.42 -30.52
CA VAL A 262 6.70 -14.09 -30.02
C VAL A 262 7.02 -13.06 -31.07
N GLU A 263 5.99 -12.38 -31.55
CA GLU A 263 6.12 -11.26 -32.48
C GLU A 263 5.84 -9.94 -31.75
N LEU A 264 6.75 -8.98 -31.90
CA LEU A 264 6.55 -7.63 -31.40
C LEU A 264 5.56 -6.89 -32.30
N HIS A 265 4.45 -6.45 -31.73
CA HIS A 265 3.50 -5.57 -32.42
C HIS A 265 3.86 -4.12 -32.22
N GLN A 266 3.50 -3.31 -33.22
CA GLN A 266 3.62 -1.84 -33.18
C GLN A 266 3.02 -1.30 -31.89
N GLY A 267 3.67 -0.27 -31.35
CA GLY A 267 3.25 0.41 -30.13
C GLY A 267 1.85 1.00 -30.26
N MET A 268 1.02 0.80 -29.26
CA MET A 268 -0.26 1.51 -29.13
C MET A 268 -0.02 2.78 -28.33
N SER A 269 -0.57 3.90 -28.81
CA SER A 269 -0.42 5.21 -28.18
C SER A 269 -1.71 5.68 -27.52
N PHE A 270 -1.60 6.14 -26.26
CA PHE A 270 -2.74 6.61 -25.46
C PHE A 270 -2.42 7.97 -24.86
N PRO A 271 -3.37 8.95 -24.89
CA PRO A 271 -3.19 10.19 -24.15
C PRO A 271 -3.01 9.90 -22.66
N MET A 272 -1.97 10.47 -22.02
CA MET A 272 -1.63 10.22 -20.61
C MET A 272 -2.79 10.46 -19.65
N LYS A 273 -3.63 11.45 -19.90
CA LYS A 273 -4.84 11.77 -19.14
C LYS A 273 -5.86 10.63 -19.11
N HIS A 274 -5.76 9.65 -20.04
CA HIS A 274 -6.61 8.47 -20.13
C HIS A 274 -5.86 7.18 -19.79
N VAL A 275 -4.71 7.28 -19.11
CA VAL A 275 -3.92 6.14 -18.63
C VAL A 275 -3.99 6.07 -17.12
N ILE A 276 -4.31 4.88 -16.59
CA ILE A 276 -4.37 4.60 -15.14
C ILE A 276 -3.46 3.42 -14.84
N ALA A 277 -2.52 3.59 -13.90
CA ALA A 277 -1.52 2.59 -13.59
C ALA A 277 -1.74 1.94 -12.22
N CYS A 278 -2.35 0.76 -12.20
CA CYS A 278 -2.58 -0.08 -11.02
C CYS A 278 -1.49 -1.15 -10.87
N ILE A 279 -0.23 -0.74 -10.81
CA ILE A 279 0.93 -1.64 -10.78
C ILE A 279 1.44 -1.93 -9.37
N GLY A 280 0.65 -1.60 -8.37
CA GLY A 280 0.95 -1.77 -6.95
C GLY A 280 1.84 -0.66 -6.40
N THR A 281 2.12 -0.81 -5.11
CA THR A 281 2.95 0.11 -4.32
C THR A 281 4.08 -0.67 -3.66
N GLN A 282 5.10 0.02 -3.20
CA GLN A 282 6.24 -0.52 -2.48
C GLN A 282 6.31 0.08 -1.07
N GLY A 283 6.99 -0.59 -0.15
CA GLY A 283 7.32 -0.06 1.16
C GLY A 283 8.24 1.16 1.05
N PRO A 284 8.33 2.00 2.11
CA PRO A 284 9.04 3.26 2.10
C PRO A 284 10.56 3.07 2.30
N ALA A 285 11.22 2.30 1.41
CA ALA A 285 12.65 2.00 1.50
C ALA A 285 13.55 3.24 1.63
N PRO A 286 13.31 4.38 0.93
CA PRO A 286 14.08 5.59 1.15
C PRO A 286 13.94 6.16 2.56
N VAL A 287 12.75 6.07 3.16
CA VAL A 287 12.52 6.50 4.55
C VAL A 287 13.29 5.60 5.51
N PHE A 288 13.28 4.28 5.30
CA PHE A 288 14.06 3.35 6.10
C PHE A 288 15.57 3.63 6.00
N ALA A 289 16.06 3.96 4.82
CA ALA A 289 17.46 4.34 4.61
C ALA A 289 17.82 5.64 5.36
N SER A 290 16.96 6.66 5.31
CA SER A 290 17.18 7.93 6.03
C SER A 290 17.19 7.76 7.55
N LEU A 291 16.47 6.75 8.06
CA LEU A 291 16.46 6.38 9.49
C LEU A 291 17.65 5.46 9.87
N GLY A 292 18.55 5.13 8.94
CA GLY A 292 19.68 4.24 9.18
C GLY A 292 19.28 2.77 9.42
N LEU A 293 18.07 2.36 9.01
CA LEU A 293 17.61 0.99 9.17
C LEU A 293 18.25 0.10 8.10
N GLN A 294 18.77 -1.06 8.52
CA GLN A 294 19.45 -1.98 7.61
C GLN A 294 18.48 -2.60 6.60
N GLN A 295 18.90 -2.55 5.35
CA GLN A 295 18.18 -3.13 4.22
C GLN A 295 19.14 -3.98 3.40
N ILE A 296 18.62 -5.00 2.73
CA ILE A 296 19.34 -5.78 1.73
C ILE A 296 18.77 -5.41 0.36
N ILE A 297 19.68 -5.09 -0.56
CA ILE A 297 19.33 -4.87 -1.96
C ILE A 297 19.38 -6.23 -2.66
N CYS A 298 18.27 -6.61 -3.29
CA CYS A 298 18.22 -7.79 -4.11
C CYS A 298 19.02 -7.58 -5.39
N THR A 299 20.15 -8.26 -5.52
CA THR A 299 20.98 -8.29 -6.72
C THR A 299 20.74 -9.59 -7.48
N GLU A 300 20.72 -9.54 -8.82
CA GLU A 300 20.72 -10.70 -9.73
C GLU A 300 19.55 -11.68 -9.57
N GLY A 301 18.38 -11.21 -9.16
CA GLY A 301 17.19 -12.07 -9.10
C GLY A 301 17.24 -13.19 -8.04
N VAL A 302 18.15 -13.09 -7.07
CA VAL A 302 18.28 -14.05 -5.96
C VAL A 302 17.05 -14.01 -5.06
N CYS A 303 16.39 -12.86 -4.97
CA CYS A 303 15.11 -12.73 -4.26
C CYS A 303 13.97 -13.33 -5.09
N LYS A 304 13.32 -14.35 -4.55
CA LYS A 304 12.19 -15.02 -5.21
C LYS A 304 10.91 -14.18 -5.24
N ILE A 305 10.78 -13.24 -4.32
CA ILE A 305 9.57 -12.44 -4.10
C ILE A 305 9.83 -10.98 -4.49
N GLY A 306 10.99 -10.44 -4.13
CA GLY A 306 11.45 -9.11 -4.54
C GLY A 306 11.83 -9.07 -6.02
N LYS A 307 11.69 -7.91 -6.65
CA LYS A 307 12.27 -7.66 -7.97
C LYS A 307 13.76 -7.37 -7.81
N GLU A 308 14.53 -7.57 -8.87
CA GLU A 308 15.90 -7.06 -8.96
C GLU A 308 15.95 -5.59 -8.56
N GLY A 309 16.91 -5.24 -7.70
CA GLY A 309 17.02 -3.90 -7.13
C GLY A 309 16.07 -3.59 -5.98
N ALA A 310 15.16 -4.50 -5.60
CA ALA A 310 14.28 -4.29 -4.44
C ALA A 310 15.09 -4.16 -3.16
N GLN A 311 14.78 -3.13 -2.36
CA GLN A 311 15.37 -2.92 -1.04
C GLN A 311 14.45 -3.54 0.01
N LEU A 312 14.91 -4.60 0.65
CA LEU A 312 14.16 -5.36 1.64
C LEU A 312 14.66 -5.04 3.05
N LEU A 313 13.77 -4.60 3.92
CA LEU A 313 14.08 -4.28 5.31
C LEU A 313 14.46 -5.55 6.08
N MET A 314 15.50 -5.47 6.91
CA MET A 314 15.92 -6.56 7.79
C MET A 314 15.14 -6.49 9.11
N LEU A 315 14.48 -7.60 9.48
CA LEU A 315 13.63 -7.69 10.66
C LEU A 315 13.91 -8.96 11.47
N THR A 316 13.76 -8.86 12.79
CA THR A 316 13.71 -10.04 13.68
C THR A 316 12.35 -10.76 13.55
N PRO A 317 12.19 -11.97 14.14
CA PRO A 317 10.87 -12.61 14.24
C PRO A 317 9.79 -11.72 14.84
N GLU A 318 10.12 -10.81 15.75
CA GLU A 318 9.20 -9.87 16.41
C GLU A 318 8.95 -8.60 15.58
N LEU A 319 9.38 -8.55 14.31
CA LEU A 319 9.30 -7.40 13.41
C LEU A 319 10.09 -6.17 13.90
N GLN A 320 11.11 -6.38 14.74
CA GLN A 320 12.04 -5.35 15.17
C GLN A 320 13.10 -5.13 14.08
N THR A 321 13.40 -3.87 13.80
CA THR A 321 14.44 -3.47 12.84
C THR A 321 15.85 -3.64 13.41
N SER A 322 16.87 -3.27 12.66
CA SER A 322 18.25 -3.21 13.14
C SER A 322 18.46 -2.25 14.31
N VAL A 323 17.53 -1.32 14.52
CA VAL A 323 17.52 -0.39 15.67
C VAL A 323 16.63 -0.97 16.75
N LYS A 324 17.22 -1.44 17.85
CA LYS A 324 16.49 -2.01 18.99
C LYS A 324 15.47 -1.02 19.53
N GLY A 325 14.19 -1.44 19.61
CA GLY A 325 13.04 -0.63 20.04
C GLY A 325 12.29 0.03 18.88
N VAL A 326 12.76 -0.12 17.63
CA VAL A 326 12.04 0.34 16.43
C VAL A 326 11.52 -0.86 15.66
N TYR A 327 10.22 -0.86 15.35
CA TYR A 327 9.51 -1.93 14.66
C TYR A 327 8.91 -1.42 13.36
N ALA A 328 8.77 -2.30 12.36
CA ALA A 328 8.09 -1.97 11.10
C ALA A 328 7.04 -3.03 10.77
N ILE A 329 5.83 -2.59 10.35
CA ILE A 329 4.67 -3.47 10.22
C ILE A 329 3.81 -3.15 8.99
N GLY A 330 2.97 -4.13 8.63
CA GLY A 330 1.93 -3.97 7.62
C GLY A 330 2.48 -3.70 6.23
N GLY A 331 1.80 -2.83 5.47
CA GLY A 331 2.19 -2.49 4.11
C GLY A 331 3.62 -1.96 3.95
N ALA A 332 4.20 -1.39 5.01
CA ALA A 332 5.56 -0.86 4.99
C ALA A 332 6.64 -1.93 4.73
N ILE A 333 6.36 -3.18 5.10
CA ILE A 333 7.28 -4.33 4.92
C ILE A 333 6.83 -5.28 3.79
N SER A 334 5.84 -4.88 3.00
CA SER A 334 5.34 -5.66 1.87
C SER A 334 6.08 -5.30 0.57
N PRO A 335 6.24 -6.23 -0.39
CA PRO A 335 5.68 -7.60 -0.42
C PRO A 335 6.58 -8.63 0.28
N ALA A 336 7.76 -8.26 0.75
CA ALA A 336 8.71 -9.13 1.43
C ALA A 336 9.67 -8.33 2.30
N TYR A 337 10.27 -9.00 3.27
CA TYR A 337 11.36 -8.50 4.10
C TYR A 337 12.41 -9.61 4.34
N ILE A 338 13.56 -9.27 4.88
CA ILE A 338 14.58 -10.24 5.27
C ILE A 338 14.43 -10.55 6.75
N LEU A 339 14.05 -11.77 7.06
CA LEU A 339 13.98 -12.28 8.42
C LEU A 339 15.39 -12.66 8.89
N ILE A 340 15.80 -12.11 10.04
CA ILE A 340 17.02 -12.49 10.74
C ILE A 340 16.62 -13.43 11.86
N SER A 341 17.06 -14.69 11.81
CA SER A 341 16.86 -15.63 12.91
C SER A 341 17.78 -15.31 14.10
N GLU A 342 17.49 -15.87 15.26
CA GLU A 342 18.36 -15.78 16.45
C GLU A 342 19.79 -16.29 16.22
N LYS A 343 19.94 -17.20 15.25
CA LYS A 343 21.26 -17.74 14.82
C LYS A 343 21.95 -16.89 13.74
N GLY A 344 21.40 -15.70 13.40
CA GLY A 344 21.94 -14.82 12.37
C GLY A 344 21.70 -15.31 10.93
N VAL A 345 20.88 -16.34 10.72
CA VAL A 345 20.54 -16.80 9.35
C VAL A 345 19.54 -15.85 8.73
N LEU A 346 19.84 -15.40 7.52
CA LEU A 346 18.99 -14.51 6.72
C LEU A 346 18.07 -15.32 5.84
N ARG A 347 16.79 -14.97 5.82
CA ARG A 347 15.78 -15.60 4.97
C ARG A 347 14.82 -14.56 4.43
N GLU A 348 14.58 -14.57 3.11
CA GLU A 348 13.50 -13.79 2.52
C GLU A 348 12.14 -14.32 3.02
N GLN A 349 11.33 -13.43 3.57
CA GLN A 349 10.00 -13.73 4.10
C GLN A 349 8.95 -12.98 3.29
N LYS A 350 8.01 -13.72 2.69
CA LYS A 350 6.86 -13.11 2.02
C LYS A 350 5.96 -12.41 3.03
N HIS A 351 5.49 -11.22 2.67
CA HIS A 351 4.51 -10.46 3.43
C HIS A 351 3.36 -10.01 2.53
N THR A 352 2.14 -10.38 2.88
CA THR A 352 0.97 -10.03 2.07
C THR A 352 0.42 -8.68 2.52
N ASN A 353 0.26 -7.75 1.58
CA ASN A 353 -0.30 -6.43 1.88
C ASN A 353 -1.83 -6.49 1.99
N LEU A 354 -2.32 -6.93 3.15
CA LEU A 354 -3.75 -7.04 3.48
C LEU A 354 -4.03 -6.35 4.82
N ILE A 355 -5.27 -5.91 5.00
CA ILE A 355 -5.75 -5.36 6.28
C ILE A 355 -5.50 -6.36 7.41
N TYR A 356 -5.89 -7.62 7.22
CA TYR A 356 -5.68 -8.70 8.18
C TYR A 356 -4.23 -8.83 8.63
N THR A 357 -3.29 -8.90 7.68
CA THR A 357 -1.86 -9.06 7.98
C THR A 357 -1.33 -7.87 8.76
N ALA A 358 -1.71 -6.65 8.37
CA ALA A 358 -1.30 -5.44 9.07
C ALA A 358 -1.85 -5.39 10.52
N VAL A 359 -3.10 -5.79 10.73
CA VAL A 359 -3.71 -5.90 12.08
C VAL A 359 -2.95 -6.92 12.91
N LYS A 360 -2.67 -8.11 12.36
CA LYS A 360 -1.92 -9.17 13.03
C LYS A 360 -0.52 -8.71 13.47
N ASP A 361 0.19 -7.99 12.60
CA ASP A 361 1.50 -7.44 12.89
C ASP A 361 1.44 -6.45 14.07
N GLY A 362 0.49 -5.53 14.04
CA GLY A 362 0.31 -4.53 15.08
C GLY A 362 0.08 -5.14 16.45
N VAL A 363 -0.82 -6.13 16.53
CA VAL A 363 -1.09 -6.89 17.76
C VAL A 363 0.18 -7.57 18.25
N ARG A 364 0.85 -8.34 17.37
CA ARG A 364 2.06 -9.11 17.69
C ARG A 364 3.17 -8.25 18.26
N VAL A 365 3.45 -7.11 17.64
CA VAL A 365 4.52 -6.19 18.11
C VAL A 365 4.19 -5.65 19.48
N VAL A 366 2.97 -5.17 19.71
CA VAL A 366 2.61 -4.54 20.98
C VAL A 366 2.53 -5.56 22.13
N GLU A 367 2.03 -6.78 21.88
CA GLU A 367 2.10 -7.89 22.86
C GLU A 367 3.54 -8.23 23.21
N GLY A 368 4.46 -8.19 22.22
CA GLY A 368 5.89 -8.39 22.46
C GLY A 368 6.50 -7.31 23.35
N ILE A 369 6.18 -6.05 23.09
CA ILE A 369 6.62 -4.91 23.91
C ILE A 369 6.10 -5.02 25.34
N ALA A 370 4.82 -5.36 25.52
CA ALA A 370 4.22 -5.51 26.84
C ALA A 370 4.90 -6.64 27.67
N ARG A 371 5.20 -7.78 27.01
CA ARG A 371 5.93 -8.88 27.67
C ARG A 371 7.34 -8.45 28.12
N GLN A 372 8.06 -7.69 27.31
CA GLN A 372 9.39 -7.18 27.68
C GLN A 372 9.31 -6.22 28.87
N LYS A 373 8.30 -5.33 28.90
CA LYS A 373 8.09 -4.39 30.01
C LYS A 373 7.77 -5.10 31.33
N SER A 374 7.07 -6.24 31.29
CA SER A 374 6.73 -7.03 32.49
C SER A 374 7.90 -7.82 33.08
N GLN A 375 9.02 -7.95 32.34
CA GLN A 375 10.23 -8.67 32.75
C GLN A 375 11.34 -7.74 33.26
N THR A 376 11.18 -6.44 33.12
CA THR A 376 12.06 -5.38 33.63
C THR A 376 11.48 -4.72 34.86
#